data_af29e0ce2e2d68af2c95ea21259d205c
#
_entry.id   af29e0ce2e2d68af2c95ea21259d205c
#
_cell.length_a   1.000
_cell.length_b   1.000
_cell.length_c   1.000
_cell.angle_alpha   90.00
_cell.angle_beta   90.00
_cell.angle_gamma   90.00
#
_symmetry.space_group_name_H-M   'P 1'
#
loop_
_entity.id
_entity.type
_entity.pdbx_description
1 polymer ?
#
loop_
_entity_poly.entity_id
_entity_poly.type
_entity_poly.pdbx_seq_one_letter_code
_entity_poly.pdbx_strand_id
1 'polypeptide(L)'
;FVLFFLFVEGHAIHKGITDWMPLPRERTRELLKTIADAIIANVYGIAAVGAAQGALTGLGFWFTGLASPVLWGAIAAFCSLVPLAGTALVWGPGILVLLAHGSWGKALFLLLWGVFAVSMSDNFVRPWVLSGRTEMNTLVVFFSLMGGMQAFGFIGIFAGPVIFSVAIAVFRILREEYLAPAQVPAPD
;
A
#
# COMPACT_ATOMS: atom_id res chain seq x y z
N PHE A 1 -4.00 -13.94 -16.59
CA PHE A 1 -5.15 -13.98 -17.52
C PHE A 1 -6.09 -12.80 -17.28
N VAL A 2 -6.63 -12.60 -16.08
CA VAL A 2 -7.57 -11.50 -15.76
C VAL A 2 -6.96 -10.12 -16.04
N LEU A 3 -5.70 -9.87 -15.66
CA LEU A 3 -4.99 -8.61 -15.96
C LEU A 3 -4.85 -8.34 -17.46
N PHE A 4 -4.59 -9.36 -18.24
CA PHE A 4 -4.49 -9.23 -19.71
C PHE A 4 -5.83 -8.79 -20.32
N PHE A 5 -6.94 -9.42 -19.93
CA PHE A 5 -8.27 -9.03 -20.38
C PHE A 5 -8.68 -7.63 -19.89
N LEU A 6 -8.32 -7.26 -18.66
CA LEU A 6 -8.52 -5.89 -18.14
C LEU A 6 -7.75 -4.83 -18.96
N PHE A 7 -6.56 -5.14 -19.44
CA PHE A 7 -5.80 -4.23 -20.30
C PHE A 7 -6.36 -4.17 -21.72
N VAL A 8 -6.80 -5.28 -22.29
CA VAL A 8 -7.33 -5.34 -23.66
C VAL A 8 -8.75 -4.78 -23.74
N GLU A 9 -9.60 -5.06 -22.75
CA GLU A 9 -11.00 -4.64 -22.72
C GLU A 9 -11.28 -3.45 -21.78
N GLY A 10 -10.26 -2.82 -21.22
CA GLY A 10 -10.40 -1.72 -20.27
C GLY A 10 -11.31 -0.58 -20.76
N HIS A 11 -11.32 -0.31 -22.07
CA HIS A 11 -12.21 0.68 -22.70
C HIS A 11 -13.67 0.24 -22.72
N ALA A 12 -13.93 -1.04 -22.97
CA ALA A 12 -15.28 -1.61 -23.00
C ALA A 12 -15.85 -1.70 -21.57
N ILE A 13 -15.02 -2.09 -20.61
CA ILE A 13 -15.36 -2.14 -19.19
C ILE A 13 -15.68 -0.74 -18.64
N HIS A 14 -14.87 0.26 -19.00
CA HIS A 14 -15.09 1.66 -18.62
C HIS A 14 -16.43 2.19 -19.16
N LYS A 15 -16.77 1.85 -20.41
CA LYS A 15 -18.03 2.25 -21.04
C LYS A 15 -19.22 1.50 -20.43
N GLY A 16 -19.09 0.19 -20.17
CA GLY A 16 -20.12 -0.61 -19.54
C GLY A 16 -20.45 -0.15 -18.12
N ILE A 17 -19.44 0.17 -17.31
CA ILE A 17 -19.63 0.69 -15.94
C ILE A 17 -20.35 2.06 -15.97
N THR A 18 -19.98 2.93 -16.93
CA THR A 18 -20.59 4.26 -17.05
C THR A 18 -22.06 4.21 -17.46
N ASP A 19 -22.44 3.23 -18.29
CA ASP A 19 -23.83 3.09 -18.78
C ASP A 19 -24.74 2.38 -17.77
N TRP A 20 -24.18 1.57 -16.88
CA TRP A 20 -24.93 0.85 -15.82
C TRP A 20 -25.12 1.65 -14.53
N MET A 21 -24.33 2.71 -14.31
CA MET A 21 -24.39 3.49 -13.09
C MET A 21 -25.53 4.51 -13.17
N PRO A 22 -26.47 4.51 -12.22
CA PRO A 22 -27.59 5.49 -12.17
C PRO A 22 -27.13 6.87 -11.67
N LEU A 23 -25.91 7.27 -12.01
CA LEU A 23 -25.30 8.54 -11.60
C LEU A 23 -25.04 9.44 -12.82
N PRO A 24 -25.07 10.76 -12.66
CA PRO A 24 -24.65 11.70 -13.69
C PRO A 24 -23.24 11.38 -14.17
N ARG A 25 -23.00 11.50 -15.47
CA ARG A 25 -21.70 11.14 -16.11
C ARG A 25 -20.49 11.81 -15.44
N GLU A 26 -20.64 13.01 -14.93
CA GLU A 26 -19.61 13.75 -14.20
C GLU A 26 -19.22 13.05 -12.90
N ARG A 27 -20.19 12.60 -12.12
CA ARG A 27 -19.99 11.89 -10.83
C ARG A 27 -19.38 10.50 -11.05
N THR A 28 -19.81 9.80 -12.10
CA THR A 28 -19.21 8.52 -12.48
C THR A 28 -17.72 8.67 -12.84
N ARG A 29 -17.36 9.75 -13.56
CA ARG A 29 -15.97 10.04 -13.91
C ARG A 29 -15.12 10.38 -12.68
N GLU A 30 -15.67 11.12 -11.72
CA GLU A 30 -14.99 11.44 -10.45
C GLU A 30 -14.73 10.19 -9.62
N LEU A 31 -15.72 9.28 -9.51
CA LEU A 31 -15.55 7.99 -8.83
C LEU A 31 -14.47 7.13 -9.47
N LEU A 32 -14.51 6.97 -10.80
CA LEU A 32 -13.51 6.18 -11.52
C LEU A 32 -12.10 6.77 -11.37
N LYS A 33 -11.97 8.10 -11.37
CA LYS A 33 -10.71 8.77 -11.11
C LYS A 33 -10.23 8.49 -9.68
N THR A 34 -11.10 8.61 -8.68
CA THR A 34 -10.76 8.33 -7.27
C THR A 34 -10.28 6.88 -7.09
N ILE A 35 -10.95 5.92 -7.74
CA ILE A 35 -10.54 4.51 -7.72
C ILE A 35 -9.16 4.35 -8.36
N ALA A 36 -8.95 4.92 -9.54
CA ALA A 36 -7.67 4.85 -10.24
C ALA A 36 -6.53 5.46 -9.42
N ASP A 37 -6.75 6.64 -8.84
CA ASP A 37 -5.77 7.34 -8.01
C ASP A 37 -5.44 6.52 -6.75
N ALA A 38 -6.44 5.87 -6.12
CA ALA A 38 -6.23 5.01 -4.97
C ALA A 38 -5.41 3.75 -5.32
N ILE A 39 -5.70 3.12 -6.46
CA ILE A 39 -4.93 1.96 -6.94
C ILE A 39 -3.49 2.36 -7.23
N ILE A 40 -3.28 3.44 -7.96
CA ILE A 40 -1.96 3.95 -8.32
C ILE A 40 -1.17 4.30 -7.05
N ALA A 41 -1.77 5.03 -6.11
CA ALA A 41 -1.14 5.38 -4.85
C ALA A 41 -0.72 4.14 -4.06
N ASN A 42 -1.56 3.10 -4.01
CA ASN A 42 -1.26 1.85 -3.31
C ASN A 42 -0.08 1.10 -3.96
N VAL A 43 -0.06 1.00 -5.30
CA VAL A 43 1.04 0.36 -6.04
C VAL A 43 2.36 1.10 -5.80
N TYR A 44 2.35 2.43 -5.90
CA TYR A 44 3.55 3.23 -5.62
C TYR A 44 4.00 3.12 -4.16
N GLY A 45 3.06 3.10 -3.22
CA GLY A 45 3.34 2.90 -1.80
C GLY A 45 4.07 1.58 -1.54
N ILE A 46 3.57 0.49 -2.11
CA ILE A 46 4.16 -0.84 -1.99
C ILE A 46 5.56 -0.88 -2.61
N ALA A 47 5.73 -0.34 -3.82
CA ALA A 47 7.03 -0.30 -4.49
C ALA A 47 8.05 0.51 -3.69
N ALA A 48 7.66 1.66 -3.14
CA ALA A 48 8.53 2.51 -2.33
C ALA A 48 8.93 1.84 -1.01
N VAL A 49 7.97 1.22 -0.31
CA VAL A 49 8.26 0.43 0.91
C VAL A 49 9.20 -0.71 0.59
N GLY A 50 8.92 -1.47 -0.49
CA GLY A 50 9.77 -2.57 -0.92
C GLY A 50 11.20 -2.12 -1.21
N ALA A 51 11.37 -1.03 -1.94
CA ALA A 51 12.67 -0.47 -2.25
C ALA A 51 13.41 -0.02 -0.96
N ALA A 52 12.72 0.67 -0.05
CA ALA A 52 13.30 1.12 1.22
C ALA A 52 13.73 -0.06 2.10
N GLN A 53 12.84 -1.04 2.29
CA GLN A 53 13.12 -2.23 3.10
C GLN A 53 14.23 -3.10 2.49
N GLY A 54 14.23 -3.24 1.17
CA GLY A 54 15.31 -3.93 0.45
C GLY A 54 16.65 -3.23 0.63
N ALA A 55 16.71 -1.92 0.45
CA ALA A 55 17.92 -1.13 0.65
C ALA A 55 18.42 -1.22 2.10
N LEU A 56 17.53 -1.07 3.09
CA LEU A 56 17.88 -1.19 4.51
C LEU A 56 18.37 -2.59 4.87
N THR A 57 17.75 -3.65 4.33
CA THR A 57 18.20 -5.03 4.56
C THR A 57 19.57 -5.27 3.94
N GLY A 58 19.79 -4.79 2.71
CA GLY A 58 21.08 -4.86 2.04
C GLY A 58 22.18 -4.13 2.82
N LEU A 59 21.89 -2.93 3.35
CA LEU A 59 22.81 -2.18 4.23
C LEU A 59 23.12 -2.96 5.51
N GLY A 60 22.11 -3.56 6.17
CA GLY A 60 22.32 -4.37 7.35
C GLY A 60 23.24 -5.58 7.09
N PHE A 61 23.07 -6.23 5.95
CA PHE A 61 23.95 -7.34 5.52
C PHE A 61 25.36 -6.85 5.21
N TRP A 62 25.50 -5.70 4.57
CA TRP A 62 26.81 -5.09 4.30
C TRP A 62 27.56 -4.74 5.60
N PHE A 63 26.91 -4.09 6.56
CA PHE A 63 27.53 -3.73 7.86
C PHE A 63 27.93 -4.97 8.67
N THR A 64 27.18 -6.06 8.59
CA THR A 64 27.50 -7.32 9.29
C THR A 64 28.54 -8.19 8.55
N GLY A 65 28.83 -7.86 7.28
CA GLY A 65 29.77 -8.60 6.45
C GLY A 65 29.19 -9.91 5.90
N LEU A 66 27.87 -10.03 5.81
CA LEU A 66 27.22 -11.15 5.15
C LEU A 66 27.44 -11.09 3.64
N ALA A 67 27.54 -12.26 3.02
CA ALA A 67 27.75 -12.38 1.57
C ALA A 67 26.56 -11.84 0.76
N SER A 68 26.86 -11.24 -0.39
CA SER A 68 25.87 -10.81 -1.39
C SER A 68 24.78 -9.85 -0.86
N PRO A 69 25.12 -8.74 -0.20
CA PRO A 69 24.14 -7.84 0.44
C PRO A 69 23.13 -7.27 -0.57
N VAL A 70 23.55 -6.98 -1.80
CA VAL A 70 22.66 -6.46 -2.86
C VAL A 70 21.62 -7.50 -3.28
N LEU A 71 22.03 -8.75 -3.43
CA LEU A 71 21.12 -9.84 -3.78
C LEU A 71 20.04 -10.05 -2.69
N TRP A 72 20.49 -10.15 -1.43
CA TRP A 72 19.56 -10.32 -0.31
C TRP A 72 18.68 -9.10 -0.08
N GLY A 73 19.19 -7.89 -0.33
CA GLY A 73 18.41 -6.68 -0.35
C GLY A 73 17.30 -6.71 -1.43
N ALA A 74 17.62 -7.16 -2.64
CA ALA A 74 16.64 -7.33 -3.71
C ALA A 74 15.58 -8.38 -3.35
N ILE A 75 15.97 -9.52 -2.79
CA ILE A 75 15.04 -10.54 -2.30
C ILE A 75 14.14 -9.97 -1.19
N ALA A 76 14.70 -9.19 -0.25
CA ALA A 76 13.94 -8.55 0.79
C ALA A 76 12.91 -7.54 0.24
N ALA A 77 13.24 -6.80 -0.83
CA ALA A 77 12.32 -5.91 -1.51
C ALA A 77 11.10 -6.66 -2.07
N PHE A 78 11.30 -7.85 -2.65
CA PHE A 78 10.19 -8.70 -3.09
C PHE A 78 9.43 -9.33 -1.91
N CYS A 79 10.15 -9.83 -0.90
CA CYS A 79 9.51 -10.41 0.28
C CYS A 79 8.69 -9.38 1.06
N SER A 80 9.02 -8.09 1.00
CA SER A 80 8.29 -7.02 1.67
C SER A 80 6.84 -6.86 1.20
N LEU A 81 6.47 -7.47 0.06
CA LEU A 81 5.07 -7.58 -0.37
C LEU A 81 4.21 -8.30 0.66
N VAL A 82 4.83 -9.15 1.51
CA VAL A 82 4.16 -9.78 2.65
C VAL A 82 4.40 -8.92 3.90
N PRO A 83 3.39 -8.20 4.40
CA PRO A 83 3.54 -7.35 5.56
C PRO A 83 3.99 -8.12 6.81
N LEU A 84 4.73 -7.47 7.68
CA LEU A 84 5.21 -7.96 8.97
C LEU A 84 6.25 -9.09 8.89
N ALA A 85 6.02 -10.12 8.07
CA ALA A 85 6.88 -11.30 8.00
C ALA A 85 7.86 -11.28 6.82
N GLY A 86 7.55 -10.54 5.74
CA GLY A 86 8.27 -10.68 4.47
C GLY A 86 9.76 -10.43 4.58
N THR A 87 10.18 -9.32 5.11
CA THR A 87 11.62 -9.00 5.28
C THR A 87 12.28 -9.82 6.39
N ALA A 88 11.52 -10.27 7.39
CA ALA A 88 12.01 -11.14 8.46
C ALA A 88 12.46 -12.51 7.92
N LEU A 89 11.83 -12.99 6.83
CA LEU A 89 12.25 -14.20 6.14
C LEU A 89 13.65 -14.09 5.51
N VAL A 90 14.16 -12.88 5.35
CA VAL A 90 15.49 -12.61 4.79
C VAL A 90 16.51 -12.34 5.89
N TRP A 91 16.26 -11.35 6.76
CA TRP A 91 17.24 -11.02 7.81
C TRP A 91 17.26 -12.06 8.95
N GLY A 92 16.18 -12.82 9.17
CA GLY A 92 16.14 -13.91 10.15
C GLY A 92 17.17 -14.99 9.90
N PRO A 93 17.20 -15.65 8.74
CA PRO A 93 18.28 -16.56 8.35
C PRO A 93 19.67 -15.93 8.42
N GLY A 94 19.81 -14.65 8.06
CA GLY A 94 21.06 -13.91 8.19
C GLY A 94 21.57 -13.86 9.64
N ILE A 95 20.67 -13.66 10.61
CA ILE A 95 21.00 -13.71 12.03
C ILE A 95 21.50 -15.11 12.42
N LEU A 96 20.80 -16.17 11.97
CA LEU A 96 21.18 -17.56 12.27
C LEU A 96 22.57 -17.89 11.73
N VAL A 97 22.91 -17.43 10.54
CA VAL A 97 24.25 -17.58 9.95
C VAL A 97 25.30 -16.88 10.82
N LEU A 98 25.05 -15.65 11.28
CA LEU A 98 25.99 -14.92 12.15
C LEU A 98 26.19 -15.61 13.50
N LEU A 99 25.12 -16.15 14.09
CA LEU A 99 25.19 -16.93 15.33
C LEU A 99 26.00 -18.22 15.13
N ALA A 100 25.81 -18.95 14.03
CA ALA A 100 26.55 -20.15 13.70
C ALA A 100 28.07 -19.88 13.55
N HIS A 101 28.45 -18.68 13.10
CA HIS A 101 29.85 -18.23 13.02
C HIS A 101 30.37 -17.61 14.33
N GLY A 102 29.63 -17.68 15.42
CA GLY A 102 30.04 -17.12 16.72
C GLY A 102 30.03 -15.59 16.79
N SER A 103 29.46 -14.91 15.80
CA SER A 103 29.46 -13.44 15.70
C SER A 103 28.25 -12.81 16.41
N TRP A 104 28.12 -13.02 17.70
CA TRP A 104 26.96 -12.61 18.53
C TRP A 104 26.66 -11.11 18.45
N GLY A 105 27.69 -10.25 18.46
CA GLY A 105 27.51 -8.79 18.35
C GLY A 105 26.90 -8.36 17.02
N LYS A 106 27.33 -8.97 15.91
CA LYS A 106 26.76 -8.70 14.58
C LYS A 106 25.33 -9.26 14.45
N ALA A 107 25.07 -10.41 15.05
CA ALA A 107 23.74 -11.00 15.09
C ALA A 107 22.75 -10.10 15.85
N LEU A 108 23.15 -9.59 17.01
CA LEU A 108 22.34 -8.64 17.79
C LEU A 108 22.13 -7.32 17.02
N PHE A 109 23.18 -6.79 16.40
CA PHE A 109 23.06 -5.60 15.54
C PHE A 109 22.04 -5.84 14.42
N LEU A 110 22.14 -6.96 13.69
CA LEU A 110 21.23 -7.27 12.58
C LEU A 110 19.79 -7.46 13.06
N LEU A 111 19.58 -8.04 14.25
CA LEU A 111 18.27 -8.16 14.87
C LEU A 111 17.66 -6.79 15.16
N LEU A 112 18.40 -5.92 15.86
CA LEU A 112 17.93 -4.57 16.17
C LEU A 112 17.69 -3.76 14.90
N TRP A 113 18.60 -3.84 13.93
CA TRP A 113 18.46 -3.18 12.63
C TRP A 113 17.21 -3.68 11.87
N GLY A 114 16.99 -5.00 11.82
CA GLY A 114 15.83 -5.62 11.18
C GLY A 114 14.50 -5.18 11.82
N VAL A 115 14.45 -5.16 13.14
CA VAL A 115 13.23 -4.76 13.86
C VAL A 115 13.00 -3.25 13.78
N PHE A 116 13.98 -2.42 14.07
CA PHE A 116 13.79 -0.97 14.19
C PHE A 116 13.96 -0.22 12.86
N ALA A 117 14.96 -0.54 12.04
CA ALA A 117 15.17 0.16 10.79
C ALA A 117 14.30 -0.44 9.65
N VAL A 118 14.37 -1.77 9.47
CA VAL A 118 13.68 -2.40 8.34
C VAL A 118 12.17 -2.48 8.58
N SER A 119 11.73 -3.08 9.70
CA SER A 119 10.30 -3.29 9.94
C SER A 119 9.53 -2.01 10.26
N MET A 120 10.16 -1.01 10.92
CA MET A 120 9.51 0.27 11.19
C MET A 120 9.49 1.22 9.98
N SER A 121 10.32 0.98 8.94
CA SER A 121 10.35 1.84 7.76
C SER A 121 8.98 1.92 7.05
N ASP A 122 8.17 0.86 7.14
CA ASP A 122 6.81 0.82 6.59
C ASP A 122 5.92 1.94 7.19
N ASN A 123 6.06 2.21 8.47
CA ASN A 123 5.29 3.23 9.17
C ASN A 123 5.65 4.67 8.76
N PHE A 124 6.83 4.88 8.18
CA PHE A 124 7.29 6.20 7.74
C PHE A 124 7.20 6.37 6.22
N VAL A 125 7.60 5.35 5.46
CA VAL A 125 7.63 5.42 3.99
C VAL A 125 6.23 5.47 3.41
N ARG A 126 5.31 4.67 3.94
CA ARG A 126 3.93 4.63 3.43
C ARG A 126 3.19 5.96 3.56
N PRO A 127 3.13 6.63 4.74
CA PRO A 127 2.52 7.95 4.86
C PRO A 127 3.23 9.01 4.01
N TRP A 128 4.56 8.94 3.91
CA TRP A 128 5.34 9.92 3.14
C TRP A 128 5.01 9.85 1.63
N VAL A 129 4.88 8.65 1.08
CA VAL A 129 4.51 8.45 -0.34
C VAL A 129 3.06 8.80 -0.60
N LEU A 130 2.16 8.51 0.36
CA LEU A 130 0.72 8.74 0.23
C LEU A 130 0.33 10.20 0.51
N SER A 131 1.09 10.94 1.32
CA SER A 131 0.76 12.32 1.73
C SER A 131 0.66 13.32 0.59
N GLY A 132 1.23 13.01 -0.57
CA GLY A 132 1.11 13.85 -1.77
C GLY A 132 -0.08 13.55 -2.68
N ARG A 133 -0.87 12.50 -2.42
CA ARG A 133 -1.86 11.99 -3.38
C ARG A 133 -3.24 11.67 -2.82
N THR A 134 -3.41 11.58 -1.51
CA THR A 134 -4.73 11.27 -0.90
C THR A 134 -4.95 12.11 0.35
N GLU A 135 -6.09 12.79 0.42
CA GLU A 135 -6.57 13.50 1.63
C GLU A 135 -7.04 12.52 2.73
N MET A 136 -6.59 11.27 2.69
CA MET A 136 -7.03 10.26 3.65
C MET A 136 -6.29 10.40 4.97
N ASN A 137 -7.06 10.46 6.06
CA ASN A 137 -6.52 10.41 7.41
C ASN A 137 -5.79 9.06 7.63
N THR A 138 -4.61 9.09 8.24
CA THR A 138 -3.78 7.91 8.53
C THR A 138 -4.56 6.80 9.27
N LEU A 139 -5.52 7.18 10.13
CA LEU A 139 -6.40 6.23 10.81
C LEU A 139 -7.30 5.44 9.84
N VAL A 140 -7.84 6.12 8.83
CA VAL A 140 -8.68 5.47 7.80
C VAL A 140 -7.85 4.45 7.01
N VAL A 141 -6.61 4.80 6.65
CA VAL A 141 -5.69 3.88 5.98
C VAL A 141 -5.38 2.66 6.86
N PHE A 142 -5.12 2.88 8.15
CA PHE A 142 -4.86 1.80 9.10
C PHE A 142 -6.07 0.85 9.22
N PHE A 143 -7.27 1.38 9.43
CA PHE A 143 -8.49 0.57 9.52
C PHE A 143 -8.82 -0.13 8.20
N SER A 144 -8.56 0.50 7.05
CA SER A 144 -8.78 -0.12 5.74
C SER A 144 -7.86 -1.31 5.49
N LEU A 145 -6.61 -1.22 5.94
CA LEU A 145 -5.64 -2.32 5.85
C LEU A 145 -6.02 -3.47 6.80
N MET A 146 -6.31 -3.17 8.07
CA MET A 146 -6.69 -4.20 9.04
C MET A 146 -8.02 -4.86 8.69
N GLY A 147 -9.04 -4.07 8.35
CA GLY A 147 -10.34 -4.59 7.94
C GLY A 147 -10.27 -5.37 6.63
N GLY A 148 -9.50 -4.87 5.66
CA GLY A 148 -9.26 -5.56 4.39
C GLY A 148 -8.57 -6.89 4.60
N MET A 149 -7.51 -6.94 5.41
CA MET A 149 -6.78 -8.16 5.73
C MET A 149 -7.66 -9.19 6.46
N GLN A 150 -8.53 -8.73 7.37
CA GLN A 150 -9.43 -9.61 8.11
C GLN A 150 -10.55 -10.19 7.23
N ALA A 151 -11.08 -9.40 6.27
CA ALA A 151 -12.17 -9.81 5.39
C ALA A 151 -11.71 -10.65 4.19
N PHE A 152 -10.56 -10.32 3.59
CA PHE A 152 -10.10 -10.88 2.31
C PHE A 152 -8.70 -11.51 2.40
N GLY A 153 -8.15 -11.65 3.61
CA GLY A 153 -6.79 -12.17 3.81
C GLY A 153 -5.74 -11.29 3.14
N PHE A 154 -4.71 -11.92 2.53
CA PHE A 154 -3.59 -11.22 1.90
C PHE A 154 -4.03 -10.23 0.80
N ILE A 155 -5.04 -10.60 0.00
CA ILE A 155 -5.60 -9.73 -1.05
C ILE A 155 -6.23 -8.47 -0.45
N GLY A 156 -6.75 -8.56 0.78
CA GLY A 156 -7.38 -7.43 1.49
C GLY A 156 -6.45 -6.27 1.80
N ILE A 157 -5.13 -6.51 1.84
CA ILE A 157 -4.13 -5.43 2.01
C ILE A 157 -4.16 -4.47 0.82
N PHE A 158 -4.44 -4.99 -0.36
CA PHE A 158 -4.58 -4.21 -1.59
C PHE A 158 -6.01 -3.70 -1.77
N ALA A 159 -6.99 -4.58 -1.56
CA ALA A 159 -8.40 -4.28 -1.76
C ALA A 159 -8.96 -3.35 -0.68
N GLY A 160 -8.50 -3.46 0.57
CA GLY A 160 -8.99 -2.66 1.69
C GLY A 160 -8.93 -1.16 1.43
N PRO A 161 -7.77 -0.56 1.15
CA PRO A 161 -7.65 0.87 0.86
C PRO A 161 -8.49 1.31 -0.35
N VAL A 162 -8.60 0.47 -1.38
CA VAL A 162 -9.44 0.77 -2.56
C VAL A 162 -10.92 0.79 -2.20
N ILE A 163 -11.41 -0.22 -1.48
CA ILE A 163 -12.82 -0.30 -1.05
C ILE A 163 -13.17 0.87 -0.15
N PHE A 164 -12.30 1.22 0.81
CA PHE A 164 -12.52 2.37 1.68
C PHE A 164 -12.50 3.71 0.93
N SER A 165 -11.60 3.86 -0.06
CA SER A 165 -11.58 5.06 -0.91
C SER A 165 -12.88 5.24 -1.67
N VAL A 166 -13.40 4.16 -2.24
CA VAL A 166 -14.70 4.15 -2.95
C VAL A 166 -15.84 4.47 -1.99
N ALA A 167 -15.87 3.84 -0.82
CA ALA A 167 -16.90 4.07 0.18
C ALA A 167 -16.93 5.54 0.65
N ILE A 168 -15.76 6.15 0.91
CA ILE A 168 -15.66 7.56 1.28
C ILE A 168 -16.11 8.47 0.12
N ALA A 169 -15.71 8.18 -1.11
CA ALA A 169 -16.14 8.96 -2.27
C ALA A 169 -17.66 8.90 -2.47
N VAL A 170 -18.27 7.73 -2.36
CA VAL A 170 -19.72 7.55 -2.43
C VAL A 170 -20.40 8.31 -1.28
N PHE A 171 -19.87 8.21 -0.06
CA PHE A 171 -20.45 8.93 1.09
C PHE A 171 -20.34 10.45 0.95
N ARG A 172 -19.23 10.96 0.38
CA ARG A 172 -19.07 12.39 0.07
C ARG A 172 -20.10 12.86 -0.94
N ILE A 173 -20.31 12.12 -2.02
CA ILE A 173 -21.31 12.42 -3.05
C ILE A 173 -22.73 12.45 -2.46
N LEU A 174 -23.09 11.42 -1.68
CA LEU A 174 -24.39 11.38 -1.01
C LEU A 174 -24.58 12.54 -0.04
N ARG A 175 -23.55 12.90 0.72
CA ARG A 175 -23.59 14.04 1.64
C ARG A 175 -23.79 15.36 0.91
N GLU A 176 -23.11 15.57 -0.21
CA GLU A 176 -23.27 16.80 -1.01
C GLU A 176 -24.65 16.88 -1.65
N GLU A 177 -25.23 15.75 -2.07
CA GLU A 177 -26.54 15.72 -2.73
C GLU A 177 -27.72 15.86 -1.76
N TYR A 178 -27.60 15.25 -0.55
CA TYR A 178 -28.68 15.22 0.42
C TYR A 178 -28.57 16.26 1.55
N LEU A 179 -27.37 16.81 1.80
CA LEU A 179 -27.10 17.76 2.88
C LEU A 179 -26.66 19.16 2.40
N ALA A 180 -26.51 19.38 1.09
CA ALA A 180 -26.39 20.73 0.57
C ALA A 180 -27.69 21.49 0.88
N PRO A 181 -27.65 22.61 1.61
CA PRO A 181 -28.85 23.41 1.82
C PRO A 181 -29.39 23.81 0.44
N ALA A 182 -30.69 23.59 0.23
CA ALA A 182 -31.38 24.05 -0.97
C ALA A 182 -30.97 25.49 -1.19
N GLN A 183 -30.37 25.81 -2.35
CA GLN A 183 -30.09 27.20 -2.71
C GLN A 183 -31.44 27.93 -2.71
N VAL A 184 -31.69 28.73 -1.67
CA VAL A 184 -32.82 29.62 -1.64
C VAL A 184 -32.58 30.63 -2.76
N PRO A 185 -33.48 30.70 -3.78
CA PRO A 185 -33.37 31.73 -4.81
C PRO A 185 -33.32 33.10 -4.12
N ALA A 186 -32.35 33.93 -4.54
CA ALA A 186 -32.31 35.31 -4.08
C ALA A 186 -33.65 35.98 -4.44
N PRO A 187 -34.30 36.72 -3.51
CA PRO A 187 -35.50 37.50 -3.85
C PRO A 187 -35.08 38.58 -4.85
N ASP A 188 -35.86 38.71 -5.95
CA ASP A 188 -35.76 39.74 -6.98
C ASP A 188 -35.99 41.16 -6.41
#